data_76cbfac1440b8553fd384459c11988f4
#
_entry.id   76cbfac1440b8553fd384459c11988f4
#
_cell.length_a   1.000
_cell.length_b   1.000
_cell.length_c   1.000
_cell.angle_alpha   90.00
_cell.angle_beta   90.00
_cell.angle_gamma   90.00
#
_symmetry.space_group_name_H-M   'P 1'
#
loop_
_entity.id
_entity.type
_entity.pdbx_description
1 polymer ?
#
loop_
_entity_poly.entity_id
_entity_poly.type
_entity_poly.pdbx_seq_one_letter_code
_entity_poly.pdbx_strand_id
1 'polypeptide(L)'
;MKIDIDERIKNHYDLTPLTTFKIGGWAEFFILVKNQQELIEAINWAKIKKLPRLFLAGGSNILITKKKLRGLVIKISGEEYSVKGNIISVWAGTSLSKLAGITAGLGLSGLEWALGIPGSLGGATRGNAGAYGSDISGQVAEVEAYDIAKGE
;
A
#
# COMPACT_ATOMS: atom_id res chain seq x y z
N MET A 1 8.02 -21.78 9.55
CA MET A 1 8.20 -22.35 8.20
C MET A 1 7.91 -21.22 7.21
N LYS A 2 8.90 -20.77 6.44
CA LYS A 2 8.70 -19.69 5.45
C LYS A 2 7.97 -20.30 4.26
N ILE A 3 6.76 -19.83 3.97
CA ILE A 3 6.01 -20.27 2.78
C ILE A 3 6.75 -19.75 1.55
N ASP A 4 6.95 -20.61 0.57
CA ASP A 4 7.59 -20.22 -0.71
C ASP A 4 6.76 -19.12 -1.36
N ILE A 5 7.43 -18.12 -1.94
CA ILE A 5 6.76 -17.02 -2.62
C ILE A 5 5.89 -17.52 -3.79
N ASP A 6 6.31 -18.58 -4.49
CA ASP A 6 5.53 -19.16 -5.58
C ASP A 6 4.17 -19.70 -5.10
N GLU A 7 4.07 -20.23 -3.87
CA GLU A 7 2.81 -20.67 -3.26
C GLU A 7 1.88 -19.51 -2.89
N ARG A 8 2.43 -18.33 -2.65
CA ARG A 8 1.69 -17.11 -2.32
C ARG A 8 1.18 -16.36 -3.56
N ILE A 9 1.77 -16.60 -4.72
CA ILE A 9 1.39 -15.99 -5.99
C ILE A 9 0.11 -16.62 -6.51
N LYS A 10 -0.91 -15.79 -6.71
CA LYS A 10 -2.18 -16.19 -7.32
C LYS A 10 -2.18 -15.87 -8.80
N ASN A 11 -2.60 -16.83 -9.61
CA ASN A 11 -2.78 -16.65 -11.05
C ASN A 11 -4.20 -16.19 -11.34
N HIS A 12 -4.35 -15.35 -12.37
CA HIS A 12 -5.66 -14.93 -12.89
C HIS A 12 -6.60 -14.40 -11.79
N TYR A 13 -6.13 -13.38 -11.07
CA TYR A 13 -6.81 -12.84 -9.89
C TYR A 13 -7.71 -11.66 -10.26
N ASP A 14 -8.98 -11.67 -9.82
CA ASP A 14 -9.93 -10.56 -10.02
C ASP A 14 -9.57 -9.36 -9.14
N LEU A 15 -9.34 -8.21 -9.77
CA LEU A 15 -8.98 -6.96 -9.10
C LEU A 15 -10.21 -6.09 -8.79
N THR A 16 -11.39 -6.44 -9.27
CA THR A 16 -12.64 -5.70 -9.04
C THR A 16 -12.90 -5.38 -7.57
N PRO A 17 -12.80 -6.36 -6.63
CA PRO A 17 -13.06 -6.09 -5.23
C PRO A 17 -11.99 -5.23 -4.55
N LEU A 18 -10.84 -5.02 -5.19
CA LEU A 18 -9.71 -4.27 -4.63
C LEU A 18 -9.72 -2.77 -4.95
N THR A 19 -10.71 -2.30 -5.71
CA THR A 19 -10.88 -0.88 -6.04
C THR A 19 -12.15 -0.33 -5.39
N THR A 20 -12.13 0.94 -5.01
CA THR A 20 -13.32 1.61 -4.46
C THR A 20 -14.44 1.70 -5.49
N PHE A 21 -14.11 1.89 -6.77
CA PHE A 21 -15.09 1.93 -7.85
C PHE A 21 -15.74 0.58 -8.16
N LYS A 22 -15.21 -0.53 -7.62
CA LYS A 22 -15.64 -1.90 -7.97
C LYS A 22 -15.56 -2.18 -9.46
N ILE A 23 -14.66 -1.47 -10.14
CA ILE A 23 -14.31 -1.66 -11.55
C ILE A 23 -12.89 -2.19 -11.60
N GLY A 24 -12.67 -3.29 -12.29
CA GLY A 24 -11.37 -3.93 -12.38
C GLY A 24 -11.28 -4.88 -13.58
N GLY A 25 -10.16 -5.55 -13.66
CA GLY A 25 -9.86 -6.62 -14.60
C GLY A 25 -9.12 -7.73 -13.88
N TRP A 26 -8.51 -8.63 -14.61
CA TRP A 26 -7.77 -9.76 -14.07
C TRP A 26 -6.27 -9.45 -14.05
N ALA A 27 -5.63 -9.68 -12.92
CA ALA A 27 -4.17 -9.73 -12.85
C ALA A 27 -3.67 -11.07 -13.38
N GLU A 28 -2.62 -11.06 -14.21
CA GLU A 28 -1.95 -12.29 -14.63
C GLU A 28 -1.36 -13.02 -13.43
N PHE A 29 -0.61 -12.28 -12.60
CA PHE A 29 -0.11 -12.73 -11.30
C PHE A 29 -0.49 -11.70 -10.23
N PHE A 30 -0.79 -12.17 -9.04
CA PHE A 30 -1.18 -11.34 -7.91
C PHE A 30 -0.53 -11.84 -6.62
N ILE A 31 -0.06 -10.90 -5.80
CA ILE A 31 0.38 -11.17 -4.44
C ILE A 31 -0.06 -10.07 -3.49
N LEU A 32 -0.45 -10.45 -2.27
CA LEU A 32 -0.66 -9.55 -1.16
C LEU A 32 0.57 -9.59 -0.25
N VAL A 33 1.12 -8.40 0.05
CA VAL A 33 2.29 -8.23 0.92
C VAL A 33 1.91 -7.39 2.13
N LYS A 34 2.43 -7.75 3.31
CA LYS A 34 2.05 -7.14 4.59
C LYS A 34 3.18 -6.38 5.27
N ASN A 35 4.42 -6.54 4.81
CA ASN A 35 5.61 -5.91 5.36
C ASN A 35 6.68 -5.70 4.28
N GLN A 36 7.76 -5.02 4.65
CA GLN A 36 8.86 -4.66 3.77
C GLN A 36 9.54 -5.90 3.16
N GLN A 37 9.79 -6.94 3.96
CA GLN A 37 10.47 -8.14 3.48
C GLN A 37 9.66 -8.85 2.38
N GLU A 38 8.35 -9.01 2.59
CA GLU A 38 7.44 -9.61 1.60
C GLU A 38 7.38 -8.78 0.31
N LEU A 39 7.41 -7.45 0.44
CA LEU A 39 7.44 -6.54 -0.70
C LEU A 39 8.71 -6.74 -1.54
N ILE A 40 9.87 -6.78 -0.89
CA ILE A 40 11.17 -6.99 -1.57
C ILE A 40 11.21 -8.38 -2.24
N GLU A 41 10.71 -9.42 -1.57
CA GLU A 41 10.60 -10.77 -2.14
C GLU A 41 9.74 -10.76 -3.42
N ALA A 42 8.57 -10.10 -3.40
CA ALA A 42 7.69 -9.98 -4.55
C ALA A 42 8.30 -9.20 -5.72
N ILE A 43 9.03 -8.11 -5.42
CA ILE A 43 9.76 -7.32 -6.41
C ILE A 43 10.83 -8.17 -7.10
N ASN A 44 11.61 -8.91 -6.31
CA ASN A 44 12.68 -9.77 -6.81
C ASN A 44 12.15 -10.95 -7.64
N TRP A 45 11.04 -11.56 -7.21
CA TRP A 45 10.37 -12.61 -7.98
C TRP A 45 9.98 -12.11 -9.38
N ALA A 46 9.34 -10.95 -9.46
CA ALA A 46 8.96 -10.36 -10.73
C ALA A 46 10.18 -9.95 -11.58
N LYS A 47 11.28 -9.49 -10.94
CA LYS A 47 12.55 -9.14 -11.60
C LYS A 47 13.18 -10.38 -12.26
N ILE A 48 13.28 -11.50 -11.53
CA ILE A 48 13.82 -12.75 -12.03
C ILE A 48 13.01 -13.27 -13.23
N LYS A 49 11.69 -13.19 -13.16
CA LYS A 49 10.77 -13.61 -14.25
C LYS A 49 10.62 -12.57 -15.37
N LYS A 50 11.32 -11.43 -15.27
CA LYS A 50 11.26 -10.31 -16.23
C LYS A 50 9.83 -9.79 -16.48
N LEU A 51 9.03 -9.78 -15.43
CA LEU A 51 7.63 -9.36 -15.49
C LEU A 51 7.48 -7.86 -15.13
N PRO A 52 6.57 -7.13 -15.79
CA PRO A 52 6.16 -5.82 -15.34
C PRO A 52 5.46 -5.91 -13.96
N ARG A 53 5.55 -4.84 -13.18
CA ARG A 53 4.99 -4.76 -11.83
C ARG A 53 4.01 -3.60 -11.73
N LEU A 54 2.90 -3.81 -11.04
CA LEU A 54 1.96 -2.79 -10.63
C LEU A 54 1.79 -2.84 -9.12
N PHE A 55 2.01 -1.71 -8.45
CA PHE A 55 1.77 -1.58 -7.01
C PHE A 55 0.35 -1.06 -6.79
N LEU A 56 -0.43 -1.79 -6.00
CA LEU A 56 -1.79 -1.44 -5.63
C LEU A 56 -1.86 -1.23 -4.11
N ALA A 57 -2.14 -0.01 -3.70
CA ALA A 57 -2.35 0.37 -2.31
C ALA A 57 -3.84 0.22 -1.91
N GLY A 58 -4.47 1.20 -1.30
CA GLY A 58 -5.88 1.15 -0.90
C GLY A 58 -6.88 0.97 -2.05
N GLY A 59 -6.50 1.29 -3.29
CA GLY A 59 -7.39 1.17 -4.46
C GLY A 59 -8.45 2.26 -4.56
N SER A 60 -8.30 3.36 -3.80
CA SER A 60 -9.27 4.46 -3.74
C SER A 60 -9.07 5.52 -4.84
N ASN A 61 -7.89 5.59 -5.45
CA ASN A 61 -7.57 6.56 -6.50
C ASN A 61 -7.01 5.87 -7.76
N ILE A 62 -7.65 4.78 -8.17
CA ILE A 62 -7.26 4.01 -9.34
C ILE A 62 -8.48 3.53 -10.11
N LEU A 63 -8.43 3.65 -11.43
CA LEU A 63 -9.40 3.08 -12.35
C LEU A 63 -8.69 2.06 -13.26
N ILE A 64 -9.07 0.81 -13.17
CA ILE A 64 -8.53 -0.27 -14.00
C ILE A 64 -9.46 -0.46 -15.21
N THR A 65 -9.03 0.05 -16.36
CA THR A 65 -9.82 0.01 -17.61
C THR A 65 -9.50 -1.21 -18.48
N LYS A 66 -8.37 -1.89 -18.23
CA LYS A 66 -7.95 -3.07 -18.99
C LYS A 66 -8.59 -4.33 -18.45
N LYS A 67 -9.12 -5.18 -19.32
CA LYS A 67 -9.66 -6.50 -18.94
C LYS A 67 -8.61 -7.42 -18.32
N LYS A 68 -7.34 -7.34 -18.78
CA LYS A 68 -6.21 -8.12 -18.26
C LYS A 68 -5.00 -7.20 -18.05
N LEU A 69 -4.42 -7.27 -16.87
CA LEU A 69 -3.13 -6.68 -16.55
C LEU A 69 -2.05 -7.77 -16.60
N ARG A 70 -1.08 -7.59 -17.50
CA ARG A 70 0.09 -8.46 -17.60
C ARG A 70 1.07 -8.19 -16.48
N GLY A 71 1.76 -9.24 -16.03
CA GLY A 71 2.76 -9.17 -14.99
C GLY A 71 2.20 -9.32 -13.59
N LEU A 72 2.95 -8.85 -12.59
CA LEU A 72 2.63 -9.01 -11.17
C LEU A 72 1.94 -7.77 -10.62
N VAL A 73 0.75 -7.93 -10.09
CA VAL A 73 0.09 -6.93 -9.24
C VAL A 73 0.44 -7.23 -7.77
N ILE A 74 1.13 -6.29 -7.13
CA ILE A 74 1.54 -6.36 -5.74
C ILE A 74 0.59 -5.49 -4.92
N LYS A 75 -0.29 -6.11 -4.15
CA LYS A 75 -1.20 -5.44 -3.22
C LYS A 75 -0.48 -5.18 -1.90
N ILE A 76 -0.25 -3.92 -1.57
CA ILE A 76 0.35 -3.52 -0.30
C ILE A 76 -0.75 -3.39 0.74
N SER A 77 -0.63 -4.13 1.85
CA SER A 77 -1.56 -4.19 2.98
C SER A 77 -0.77 -4.35 4.28
N GLY A 78 -1.44 -4.48 5.41
CA GLY A 78 -0.80 -4.64 6.73
C GLY A 78 -1.03 -3.42 7.61
N GLU A 79 -0.68 -3.53 8.89
CA GLU A 79 -1.04 -2.56 9.92
C GLU A 79 0.06 -2.41 10.97
N GLU A 80 1.30 -2.69 10.59
CA GLU A 80 2.44 -2.56 11.50
C GLU A 80 2.74 -1.09 11.79
N TYR A 81 2.90 -0.74 13.06
CA TYR A 81 3.36 0.56 13.49
C TYR A 81 4.14 0.47 14.80
N SER A 82 4.96 1.48 15.06
CA SER A 82 5.63 1.69 16.34
C SER A 82 5.58 3.17 16.72
N VAL A 83 5.63 3.44 18.03
CA VAL A 83 5.48 4.80 18.58
C VAL A 83 6.72 5.15 19.41
N LYS A 84 7.29 6.34 19.14
CA LYS A 84 8.39 6.89 19.93
C LYS A 84 8.14 8.39 20.16
N GLY A 85 7.68 8.74 21.36
CA GLY A 85 7.24 10.11 21.65
C GLY A 85 6.07 10.51 20.73
N ASN A 86 6.24 11.59 19.99
CA ASN A 86 5.23 12.10 19.05
C ASN A 86 5.43 11.59 17.62
N ILE A 87 6.35 10.66 17.41
CA ILE A 87 6.62 10.08 16.09
C ILE A 87 6.03 8.67 16.02
N ILE A 88 5.29 8.41 14.98
CA ILE A 88 4.76 7.09 14.64
C ILE A 88 5.42 6.63 13.35
N SER A 89 6.16 5.52 13.42
CA SER A 89 6.64 4.81 12.22
C SER A 89 5.59 3.79 11.80
N VAL A 90 5.13 3.86 10.55
CA VAL A 90 3.96 3.11 10.09
C VAL A 90 4.23 2.46 8.74
N TRP A 91 3.82 1.21 8.60
CA TRP A 91 3.87 0.51 7.32
C TRP A 91 2.95 1.16 6.27
N ALA A 92 3.45 1.30 5.05
CA ALA A 92 2.75 1.95 3.94
C ALA A 92 1.37 1.37 3.59
N GLY A 93 1.12 0.10 3.94
CA GLY A 93 -0.15 -0.60 3.73
C GLY A 93 -1.25 -0.27 4.73
N THR A 94 -0.92 0.41 5.84
CA THR A 94 -1.87 0.76 6.90
C THR A 94 -2.97 1.69 6.37
N SER A 95 -4.22 1.44 6.74
CA SER A 95 -5.33 2.33 6.40
C SER A 95 -5.13 3.72 7.00
N LEU A 96 -5.26 4.77 6.19
CA LEU A 96 -5.11 6.14 6.63
C LEU A 96 -6.14 6.51 7.72
N SER A 97 -7.40 6.16 7.49
CA SER A 97 -8.48 6.42 8.48
C SER A 97 -8.27 5.66 9.78
N LYS A 98 -7.77 4.42 9.71
CA LYS A 98 -7.43 3.64 10.93
C LYS A 98 -6.27 4.28 11.69
N LEU A 99 -5.24 4.76 10.97
CA LEU A 99 -4.11 5.47 11.58
C LEU A 99 -4.59 6.74 12.32
N ALA A 100 -5.51 7.51 11.74
CA ALA A 100 -6.10 8.67 12.41
C ALA A 100 -6.80 8.30 13.73
N GLY A 101 -7.51 7.17 13.77
CA GLY A 101 -8.09 6.65 15.00
C GLY A 101 -7.05 6.21 16.03
N ILE A 102 -5.97 5.57 15.59
CA ILE A 102 -4.86 5.14 16.46
C ILE A 102 -4.18 6.36 17.08
N THR A 103 -3.84 7.39 16.29
CA THR A 103 -3.18 8.61 16.77
C THR A 103 -4.03 9.36 17.79
N ALA A 104 -5.34 9.50 17.52
CA ALA A 104 -6.27 10.11 18.45
C ALA A 104 -6.36 9.33 19.78
N GLY A 105 -6.42 7.98 19.70
CA GLY A 105 -6.41 7.14 20.90
C GLY A 105 -5.12 7.22 21.73
N LEU A 106 -4.01 7.61 21.12
CA LEU A 106 -2.72 7.87 21.78
C LEU A 106 -2.56 9.32 22.26
N GLY A 107 -3.58 10.18 22.08
CA GLY A 107 -3.51 11.61 22.42
C GLY A 107 -2.61 12.43 21.49
N LEU A 108 -2.32 11.92 20.30
CA LEU A 108 -1.55 12.62 19.27
C LEU A 108 -2.48 13.34 18.31
N SER A 109 -2.17 14.58 17.96
CA SER A 109 -2.93 15.41 17.02
C SER A 109 -2.24 15.52 15.65
N GLY A 110 -3.02 15.95 14.64
CA GLY A 110 -2.54 16.28 13.30
C GLY A 110 -3.11 15.39 12.20
N LEU A 111 -3.72 14.24 12.53
CA LEU A 111 -4.34 13.35 11.55
C LEU A 111 -5.87 13.29 11.64
N GLU A 112 -6.52 14.18 12.39
CA GLU A 112 -7.97 14.22 12.57
C GLU A 112 -8.72 14.34 11.24
N TRP A 113 -8.17 15.14 10.33
CA TRP A 113 -8.71 15.36 8.99
C TRP A 113 -8.76 14.06 8.15
N ALA A 114 -7.93 13.09 8.47
CA ALA A 114 -7.81 11.84 7.72
C ALA A 114 -8.85 10.79 8.13
N LEU A 115 -9.62 11.03 9.20
CA LEU A 115 -10.69 10.12 9.64
C LEU A 115 -11.77 10.00 8.53
N GLY A 116 -12.05 8.77 8.14
CA GLY A 116 -13.01 8.49 7.05
C GLY A 116 -12.43 8.60 5.64
N ILE A 117 -11.19 9.10 5.46
CA ILE A 117 -10.54 9.14 4.15
C ILE A 117 -10.16 7.70 3.74
N PRO A 118 -10.65 7.20 2.60
CA PRO A 118 -10.32 5.86 2.14
C PRO A 118 -8.91 5.81 1.56
N GLY A 119 -8.22 4.70 1.75
CA GLY A 119 -6.89 4.48 1.19
C GLY A 119 -5.87 4.02 2.24
N SER A 120 -4.64 3.80 1.80
CA SER A 120 -3.52 3.47 2.67
C SER A 120 -2.60 4.66 2.87
N LEU A 121 -1.80 4.65 3.94
CA LEU A 121 -0.83 5.69 4.25
C LEU A 121 0.16 5.91 3.07
N GLY A 122 0.74 4.84 2.51
CA GLY A 122 1.65 4.97 1.38
C GLY A 122 0.99 5.55 0.13
N GLY A 123 -0.28 5.21 -0.15
CA GLY A 123 -1.07 5.82 -1.21
C GLY A 123 -1.35 7.30 -0.96
N ALA A 124 -1.70 7.66 0.27
CA ALA A 124 -1.91 9.04 0.71
C ALA A 124 -0.63 9.88 0.60
N THR A 125 0.49 9.35 1.08
CA THR A 125 1.81 10.01 0.99
C THR A 125 2.21 10.24 -0.47
N ARG A 126 2.07 9.22 -1.33
CA ARG A 126 2.39 9.33 -2.75
C ARG A 126 1.55 10.36 -3.50
N GLY A 127 0.28 10.50 -3.12
CA GLY A 127 -0.68 11.40 -3.75
C GLY A 127 -0.88 12.73 -3.04
N ASN A 128 -0.16 12.99 -1.95
CA ASN A 128 -0.39 14.11 -1.03
C ASN A 128 -1.89 14.28 -0.69
N ALA A 129 -2.50 13.21 -0.19
CA ALA A 129 -3.91 13.25 0.17
C ALA A 129 -4.19 14.32 1.22
N GLY A 130 -5.28 15.04 1.04
CA GLY A 130 -5.68 16.09 1.97
C GLY A 130 -7.20 16.29 2.00
N ALA A 131 -7.66 16.89 3.09
CA ALA A 131 -9.03 17.30 3.31
C ALA A 131 -9.10 18.39 4.39
N TYR A 132 -10.17 19.20 4.36
CA TYR A 132 -10.43 20.21 5.39
C TYR A 132 -9.29 21.20 5.64
N GLY A 133 -8.53 21.54 4.59
CA GLY A 133 -7.41 22.47 4.67
C GLY A 133 -6.10 21.90 5.24
N SER A 134 -6.04 20.59 5.46
CA SER A 134 -4.83 19.86 5.87
C SER A 134 -4.47 18.78 4.85
N ASP A 135 -3.23 18.37 4.82
CA ASP A 135 -2.74 17.28 3.97
C ASP A 135 -1.64 16.45 4.65
N ILE A 136 -1.28 15.34 3.99
CA ILE A 136 -0.32 14.40 4.56
C ILE A 136 1.10 14.99 4.62
N SER A 137 1.48 15.90 3.72
CA SER A 137 2.81 16.50 3.68
C SER A 137 3.11 17.32 4.94
N GLY A 138 2.10 17.93 5.54
CA GLY A 138 2.23 18.66 6.81
C GLY A 138 2.48 17.76 8.03
N GLN A 139 2.29 16.43 7.89
CA GLN A 139 2.40 15.48 9.01
C GLN A 139 3.56 14.49 8.84
N VAL A 140 4.09 14.33 7.62
CA VAL A 140 5.17 13.38 7.33
C VAL A 140 6.51 14.00 7.64
N ALA A 141 7.23 13.42 8.60
CA ALA A 141 8.60 13.82 8.92
C ALA A 141 9.64 13.16 8.01
N GLU A 142 9.43 11.87 7.68
CA GLU A 142 10.35 11.06 6.88
C GLU A 142 9.62 9.96 6.13
N VAL A 143 10.16 9.56 4.98
CA VAL A 143 9.66 8.42 4.19
C VAL A 143 10.83 7.50 3.86
N GLU A 144 10.73 6.24 4.28
CA GLU A 144 11.59 5.18 3.80
C GLU A 144 11.05 4.65 2.47
N ALA A 145 11.88 4.63 1.44
CA ALA A 145 11.50 4.18 0.11
C ALA A 145 12.51 3.16 -0.44
N TYR A 146 12.00 2.13 -1.11
CA TYR A 146 12.84 1.13 -1.77
C TYR A 146 13.10 1.52 -3.22
N ASP A 147 14.36 1.75 -3.57
CA ASP A 147 14.79 1.99 -4.95
C ASP A 147 14.88 0.66 -5.71
N ILE A 148 13.89 0.42 -6.57
CA ILE A 148 13.79 -0.82 -7.34
C ILE A 148 14.94 -0.98 -8.34
N ALA A 149 15.50 0.12 -8.84
CA ALA A 149 16.59 0.09 -9.82
C ALA A 149 17.91 -0.31 -9.14
N LYS A 150 18.16 0.26 -7.97
CA LYS A 150 19.37 -0.04 -7.18
C LYS A 150 19.22 -1.32 -6.36
N GLY A 151 18.03 -1.65 -5.90
CA GLY A 151 17.75 -2.81 -5.06
C GLY A 151 17.95 -2.53 -3.56
N GLU A 152 17.86 -1.26 -3.15
CA GLU A 152 18.04 -0.79 -1.78
C GLU A 152 16.95 0.20 -1.35
#